data_8d5cbd8bd2450c0f09fd7e3f43fd4baf
#
_entry.id   8d5cbd8bd2450c0f09fd7e3f43fd4baf
#
_cell.length_a   1.000
_cell.length_b   1.000
_cell.length_c   1.000
_cell.angle_alpha   90.00
_cell.angle_beta   90.00
_cell.angle_gamma   90.00
#
_symmetry.space_group_name_H-M   'P 1'
#
loop_
_entity.id
_entity.type
_entity.pdbx_description
1 polymer ?
#
loop_
_entity_poly.entity_id
_entity_poly.type
_entity_poly.pdbx_seq_one_letter_code
_entity_poly.pdbx_strand_id
1 'polypeptide(L)'
;MKNNGFMHGIVPPMITPTDAKGNVLESNLRGLLDHVINGGVHGVFVLGGAGEFYALDQAQKRRVMEITVDQVAGRVPVYVGASAITTREAVEHAQMAEALGAQALSVLTPFYISPTENEMYDHYVAV
;
A
#
# COMPACT_ATOMS: atom_id res chain seq x y z
N MET A 1 20.03 -13.27 2.28
CA MET A 1 19.49 -11.91 2.06
C MET A 1 20.28 -10.94 2.92
N LYS A 2 20.93 -9.94 2.32
CA LYS A 2 21.49 -8.84 3.10
C LYS A 2 20.31 -8.02 3.60
N ASN A 3 20.09 -7.99 4.89
CA ASN A 3 19.11 -7.10 5.50
C ASN A 3 19.61 -5.66 5.28
N ASN A 4 19.08 -5.00 4.27
CA ASN A 4 19.49 -3.64 3.88
C ASN A 4 18.99 -2.57 4.86
N GLY A 5 18.44 -2.97 6.02
CA GLY A 5 18.08 -2.05 7.09
C GLY A 5 16.84 -1.18 6.83
N PHE A 6 16.15 -1.32 5.68
CA PHE A 6 15.00 -0.48 5.39
C PHE A 6 13.70 -0.94 6.10
N MET A 7 13.60 -2.23 6.43
CA MET A 7 12.46 -2.78 7.17
C MET A 7 12.75 -2.78 8.67
N HIS A 8 12.51 -1.66 9.33
CA HIS A 8 12.72 -1.53 10.77
C HIS A 8 11.80 -0.48 11.39
N GLY A 9 11.66 -0.53 12.69
CA GLY A 9 11.00 0.50 13.49
C GLY A 9 9.48 0.57 13.30
N ILE A 10 8.94 1.79 13.30
CA ILE A 10 7.50 2.06 13.23
C ILE A 10 7.11 2.42 11.81
N VAL A 11 6.17 1.65 11.26
CA VAL A 11 5.56 1.87 9.93
C VAL A 11 4.04 1.92 10.11
N PRO A 12 3.45 3.09 10.35
CA PRO A 12 2.01 3.20 10.58
C PRO A 12 1.21 2.90 9.31
N PRO A 13 0.10 2.15 9.43
CA PRO A 13 -0.87 2.07 8.37
C PRO A 13 -1.62 3.40 8.26
N MET A 14 -1.60 3.98 7.05
CA MET A 14 -2.21 5.27 6.75
C MET A 14 -3.68 5.10 6.37
N ILE A 15 -4.52 6.00 6.84
CA ILE A 15 -5.89 6.16 6.31
C ILE A 15 -5.83 6.81 4.92
N THR A 16 -6.87 6.61 4.11
CA THR A 16 -7.05 7.31 2.84
C THR A 16 -8.14 8.38 3.03
N PRO A 17 -7.77 9.67 3.15
CA PRO A 17 -8.77 10.73 3.26
C PRO A 17 -9.61 10.84 1.98
N THR A 18 -10.94 10.78 2.12
CA THR A 18 -11.88 10.90 1.01
C THR A 18 -12.97 11.92 1.33
N ASP A 19 -13.57 12.50 0.30
CA ASP A 19 -14.77 13.33 0.45
C ASP A 19 -16.03 12.44 0.61
N ALA A 20 -17.18 13.07 0.79
CA ALA A 20 -18.46 12.37 0.94
C ALA A 20 -18.88 11.57 -0.32
N LYS A 21 -18.22 11.77 -1.45
CA LYS A 21 -18.43 11.04 -2.71
C LYS A 21 -17.41 9.93 -2.92
N GLY A 22 -16.45 9.77 -1.99
CA GLY A 22 -15.38 8.77 -2.06
C GLY A 22 -14.15 9.21 -2.87
N ASN A 23 -14.06 10.47 -3.30
CA ASN A 23 -12.87 10.95 -4.02
C ASN A 23 -11.71 11.18 -3.05
N VAL A 24 -10.51 10.78 -3.44
CA VAL A 24 -9.30 10.98 -2.63
C VAL A 24 -9.00 12.47 -2.45
N LEU A 25 -8.87 12.90 -1.20
CA LEU A 25 -8.51 14.26 -0.82
C LEU A 25 -6.97 14.39 -0.77
N GLU A 26 -6.37 14.78 -1.88
CA GLU A 26 -4.92 14.82 -2.05
C GLU A 26 -4.20 15.68 -1.00
N SER A 27 -4.68 16.91 -0.75
CA SER A 27 -4.04 17.81 0.20
C SER A 27 -4.05 17.24 1.63
N ASN A 28 -5.12 16.53 1.99
CA ASN A 28 -5.24 15.90 3.30
C ASN A 28 -4.29 14.69 3.42
N LEU A 29 -4.17 13.89 2.36
CA LEU A 29 -3.24 12.76 2.34
C LEU A 29 -1.79 13.26 2.43
N ARG A 30 -1.41 14.28 1.69
CA ARG A 30 -0.08 14.91 1.76
C ARG A 30 0.23 15.44 3.16
N GLY A 31 -0.71 16.17 3.76
CA GLY A 31 -0.54 16.69 5.11
C GLY A 31 -0.40 15.59 6.16
N LEU A 32 -1.16 14.49 6.03
CA LEU A 32 -1.06 13.34 6.92
C LEU A 32 0.30 12.63 6.80
N LEU A 33 0.80 12.44 5.57
CA LEU A 33 2.12 11.87 5.32
C LEU A 33 3.22 12.72 5.97
N ASP A 34 3.18 14.04 5.76
CA ASP A 34 4.15 14.94 6.40
C ASP A 34 4.06 14.91 7.92
N HIS A 35 2.84 14.86 8.48
CA HIS A 35 2.64 14.79 9.92
C HIS A 35 3.33 13.56 10.54
N VAL A 36 3.11 12.37 9.98
CA VAL A 36 3.70 11.15 10.53
C VAL A 36 5.21 11.08 10.30
N ILE A 37 5.70 11.52 9.13
CA ILE A 37 7.14 11.55 8.83
C ILE A 37 7.87 12.51 9.77
N ASN A 38 7.32 13.69 10.01
CA ASN A 38 7.87 14.66 10.97
C ASN A 38 7.80 14.14 12.42
N GLY A 39 6.88 13.22 12.70
CA GLY A 39 6.79 12.49 13.97
C GLY A 39 7.88 11.43 14.16
N GLY A 40 8.70 11.16 13.15
CA GLY A 40 9.86 10.26 13.24
C GLY A 40 9.55 8.79 12.95
N VAL A 41 8.53 8.50 12.12
CA VAL A 41 8.26 7.13 11.67
C VAL A 41 9.37 6.62 10.73
N HIS A 42 9.51 5.31 10.63
CA HIS A 42 10.55 4.64 9.87
C HIS A 42 10.09 4.19 8.46
N GLY A 43 8.83 4.38 8.15
CA GLY A 43 8.20 4.11 6.87
C GLY A 43 6.73 4.52 6.92
N VAL A 44 6.05 4.49 5.78
CA VAL A 44 4.60 4.70 5.68
C VAL A 44 3.97 3.54 4.91
N PHE A 45 2.79 3.09 5.35
CA PHE A 45 2.08 1.98 4.74
C PHE A 45 0.70 2.46 4.26
N VAL A 46 0.51 2.53 2.95
CA VAL A 46 -0.75 2.94 2.32
C VAL A 46 -1.49 1.76 1.71
N LEU A 47 -2.79 1.92 1.47
CA LEU A 47 -3.67 0.90 0.88
C LEU A 47 -3.72 -0.41 1.68
N GLY A 48 -3.49 -0.33 3.00
CA GLY A 48 -3.82 -1.41 3.93
C GLY A 48 -5.29 -1.37 4.36
N GLY A 49 -5.65 -2.20 5.34
CA GLY A 49 -7.01 -2.22 5.91
C GLY A 49 -7.45 -0.86 6.46
N ALA A 50 -6.58 -0.15 7.19
CA ALA A 50 -6.85 1.20 7.69
C ALA A 50 -7.04 2.23 6.56
N GLY A 51 -6.43 2.00 5.40
CA GLY A 51 -6.58 2.84 4.20
C GLY A 51 -7.79 2.47 3.36
N GLU A 52 -8.64 1.54 3.83
CA GLU A 52 -9.88 1.11 3.17
C GLU A 52 -9.69 0.72 1.70
N PHE A 53 -8.58 0.01 1.39
CA PHE A 53 -8.23 -0.37 0.02
C PHE A 53 -9.36 -1.07 -0.75
N TYR A 54 -10.21 -1.80 -0.04
CA TYR A 54 -11.36 -2.53 -0.58
C TYR A 54 -12.49 -1.61 -1.08
N ALA A 55 -12.54 -0.36 -0.61
CA ALA A 55 -13.54 0.64 -0.99
C ALA A 55 -13.08 1.55 -2.14
N LEU A 56 -11.82 1.43 -2.57
CA LEU A 56 -11.22 2.24 -3.62
C LEU A 56 -11.19 1.48 -4.94
N ASP A 57 -11.53 2.15 -6.03
CA ASP A 57 -11.32 1.63 -7.36
C ASP A 57 -9.84 1.67 -7.77
N GLN A 58 -9.51 1.08 -8.92
CA GLN A 58 -8.12 0.96 -9.37
C GLN A 58 -7.48 2.32 -9.68
N ALA A 59 -8.25 3.29 -10.20
CA ALA A 59 -7.75 4.64 -10.47
C ALA A 59 -7.44 5.37 -9.16
N GLN A 60 -8.29 5.23 -8.16
CA GLN A 60 -8.09 5.80 -6.83
C GLN A 60 -6.88 5.17 -6.12
N LYS A 61 -6.72 3.85 -6.18
CA LYS A 61 -5.52 3.16 -5.65
C LYS A 61 -4.25 3.68 -6.30
N ARG A 62 -4.21 3.78 -7.63
CA ARG A 62 -3.10 4.39 -8.36
C ARG A 62 -2.83 5.80 -7.87
N ARG A 63 -3.87 6.62 -7.74
CA ARG A 63 -3.71 8.02 -7.29
C ARG A 63 -3.13 8.11 -5.89
N VAL A 64 -3.56 7.26 -4.95
CA VAL A 64 -2.99 7.19 -3.59
C VAL A 64 -1.49 6.84 -3.65
N MET A 65 -1.10 5.85 -4.46
CA MET A 65 0.31 5.48 -4.63
C MET A 65 1.14 6.65 -5.18
N GLU A 66 0.67 7.30 -6.26
CA GLU A 66 1.35 8.45 -6.89
C GLU A 66 1.56 9.60 -5.91
N ILE A 67 0.49 10.02 -5.21
CA ILE A 67 0.57 11.07 -4.19
C ILE A 67 1.55 10.70 -3.08
N THR A 68 1.50 9.44 -2.63
CA THR A 68 2.35 8.98 -1.53
C THR A 68 3.82 8.98 -1.92
N VAL A 69 4.17 8.39 -3.05
CA VAL A 69 5.58 8.32 -3.50
C VAL A 69 6.13 9.73 -3.76
N ASP A 70 5.34 10.58 -4.43
CA ASP A 70 5.71 11.98 -4.68
C ASP A 70 5.90 12.76 -3.37
N GLN A 71 4.95 12.68 -2.44
CA GLN A 71 5.02 13.41 -1.17
C GLN A 71 6.12 12.91 -0.25
N VAL A 72 6.31 11.60 -0.17
CA VAL A 72 7.38 11.01 0.67
C VAL A 72 8.75 11.38 0.14
N ALA A 73 8.93 11.45 -1.18
CA ALA A 73 10.16 11.89 -1.84
C ALA A 73 11.43 11.23 -1.28
N GLY A 74 11.38 9.95 -0.98
CA GLY A 74 12.50 9.17 -0.47
C GLY A 74 12.89 9.43 0.99
N ARG A 75 12.15 10.24 1.74
CA ARG A 75 12.43 10.52 3.16
C ARG A 75 12.35 9.28 4.05
N VAL A 76 11.42 8.39 3.75
CA VAL A 76 11.24 7.08 4.39
C VAL A 76 10.76 6.06 3.35
N PRO A 77 10.90 4.74 3.59
CA PRO A 77 10.34 3.72 2.71
C PRO A 77 8.80 3.81 2.60
N VAL A 78 8.29 3.56 1.39
CA VAL A 78 6.86 3.45 1.10
C VAL A 78 6.48 1.97 0.95
N TYR A 79 5.56 1.52 1.79
CA TYR A 79 4.94 0.21 1.74
C TYR A 79 3.55 0.36 1.12
N VAL A 80 3.21 -0.51 0.19
CA VAL A 80 1.92 -0.47 -0.50
C VAL A 80 1.16 -1.78 -0.30
N GLY A 81 -0.11 -1.67 0.04
CA GLY A 81 -1.03 -2.80 0.04
C GLY A 81 -1.38 -3.20 -1.39
N ALA A 82 -0.97 -4.41 -1.81
CA ALA A 82 -1.28 -4.99 -3.12
C ALA A 82 -2.36 -6.07 -3.04
N SER A 83 -3.13 -6.08 -1.95
CA SER A 83 -4.13 -7.10 -1.68
C SER A 83 -5.34 -7.00 -2.60
N ALA A 84 -5.86 -8.15 -3.04
CA ALA A 84 -7.07 -8.27 -3.83
C ALA A 84 -7.73 -9.62 -3.57
N ILE A 85 -8.98 -9.80 -4.04
CA ILE A 85 -9.69 -11.08 -3.95
C ILE A 85 -9.07 -12.12 -4.89
N THR A 86 -8.59 -11.68 -6.06
CA THR A 86 -7.98 -12.55 -7.07
C THR A 86 -6.47 -12.36 -7.15
N THR A 87 -5.74 -13.43 -7.41
CA THR A 87 -4.29 -13.39 -7.64
C THR A 87 -3.92 -12.44 -8.79
N ARG A 88 -4.68 -12.48 -9.89
CA ARG A 88 -4.44 -11.60 -11.04
C ARG A 88 -4.46 -10.12 -10.65
N GLU A 89 -5.48 -9.71 -9.91
CA GLU A 89 -5.62 -8.31 -9.47
C GLU A 89 -4.51 -7.94 -8.46
N ALA A 90 -4.12 -8.85 -7.56
CA ALA A 90 -3.01 -8.63 -6.65
C ALA A 90 -1.68 -8.42 -7.41
N VAL A 91 -1.41 -9.20 -8.45
CA VAL A 91 -0.25 -9.03 -9.34
C VAL A 91 -0.28 -7.67 -10.05
N GLU A 92 -1.44 -7.26 -10.58
CA GLU A 92 -1.61 -5.95 -11.23
C GLU A 92 -1.31 -4.80 -10.25
N HIS A 93 -1.77 -4.90 -9.00
CA HIS A 93 -1.48 -3.91 -7.96
C HIS A 93 0.01 -3.90 -7.58
N ALA A 94 0.64 -5.08 -7.47
CA ALA A 94 2.05 -5.21 -7.15
C ALA A 94 2.92 -4.56 -8.24
N GLN A 95 2.66 -4.86 -9.51
CA GLN A 95 3.35 -4.27 -10.66
C GLN A 95 3.16 -2.75 -10.73
N MET A 96 1.95 -2.27 -10.43
CA MET A 96 1.68 -0.83 -10.36
C MET A 96 2.49 -0.16 -9.25
N ALA A 97 2.54 -0.76 -8.06
CA ALA A 97 3.29 -0.22 -6.94
C ALA A 97 4.80 -0.19 -7.23
N GLU A 98 5.35 -1.26 -7.82
CA GLU A 98 6.74 -1.33 -8.25
C GLU A 98 7.08 -0.24 -9.28
N ALA A 99 6.25 -0.11 -10.32
CA ALA A 99 6.43 0.90 -11.38
C ALA A 99 6.38 2.34 -10.85
N LEU A 100 5.64 2.60 -9.78
CA LEU A 100 5.56 3.90 -9.11
C LEU A 100 6.66 4.13 -8.07
N GLY A 101 7.48 3.12 -7.77
CA GLY A 101 8.62 3.26 -6.88
C GLY A 101 8.38 2.93 -5.42
N ALA A 102 7.38 2.11 -5.11
CA ALA A 102 7.21 1.52 -3.78
C ALA A 102 8.43 0.63 -3.42
N GLN A 103 8.85 0.64 -2.16
CA GLN A 103 10.00 -0.14 -1.70
C GLN A 103 9.60 -1.50 -1.13
N ALA A 104 8.34 -1.67 -0.74
CA ALA A 104 7.83 -2.94 -0.22
C ALA A 104 6.33 -3.10 -0.51
N LEU A 105 5.90 -4.35 -0.58
CA LEU A 105 4.50 -4.73 -0.69
C LEU A 105 4.01 -5.37 0.60
N SER A 106 2.74 -5.13 0.92
CA SER A 106 1.99 -5.88 1.91
C SER A 106 0.86 -6.61 1.20
N VAL A 107 0.89 -7.93 1.25
CA VAL A 107 -0.07 -8.78 0.54
C VAL A 107 -0.79 -9.65 1.56
N LEU A 108 -2.11 -9.49 1.65
CA LEU A 108 -2.97 -10.38 2.43
C LEU A 108 -3.11 -11.73 1.73
N THR A 109 -3.40 -12.76 2.50
CA THR A 109 -3.96 -14.00 1.93
C THR A 109 -5.22 -13.67 1.13
N PRO A 110 -5.52 -14.40 0.04
CA PRO A 110 -6.80 -14.27 -0.63
C PRO A 110 -7.95 -14.38 0.38
N PHE A 111 -8.91 -13.49 0.26
CA PHE A 111 -10.01 -13.35 1.21
C PHE A 111 -11.36 -13.50 0.50
N TYR A 112 -12.46 -13.57 1.27
CA TYR A 112 -13.81 -13.86 0.84
C TYR A 112 -14.03 -15.37 0.61
N ILE A 113 -13.21 -16.06 -0.17
CA ILE A 113 -13.18 -17.52 -0.29
C ILE A 113 -11.79 -17.96 0.19
N SER A 114 -11.76 -18.82 1.21
CA SER A 114 -10.51 -19.33 1.76
C SER A 114 -9.83 -20.27 0.77
N PRO A 115 -8.58 -19.99 0.37
CA PRO A 115 -7.82 -20.88 -0.49
C PRO A 115 -7.33 -22.12 0.27
N THR A 116 -7.00 -23.18 -0.45
CA THR A 116 -6.20 -24.28 0.06
C THR A 116 -4.75 -23.84 0.26
N GLU A 117 -3.93 -24.65 0.97
CA GLU A 117 -2.51 -24.34 1.18
C GLU A 117 -1.73 -24.22 -0.13
N ASN A 118 -2.02 -25.06 -1.12
CA ASN A 118 -1.37 -25.01 -2.42
C ASN A 118 -1.75 -23.74 -3.21
N GLU A 119 -3.03 -23.39 -3.23
CA GLU A 119 -3.50 -22.16 -3.88
C GLU A 119 -2.92 -20.91 -3.19
N MET A 120 -2.76 -20.92 -1.88
CA MET A 120 -2.12 -19.83 -1.14
C MET A 120 -0.64 -19.73 -1.48
N TYR A 121 0.08 -20.86 -1.60
CA TYR A 121 1.46 -20.89 -2.06
C TYR A 121 1.58 -20.30 -3.48
N ASP A 122 0.75 -20.78 -4.41
CA ASP A 122 0.75 -20.30 -5.79
C ASP A 122 0.43 -18.80 -5.90
N HIS A 123 -0.48 -18.31 -5.04
CA HIS A 123 -0.78 -16.88 -4.94
C HIS A 123 0.46 -16.06 -4.60
N TYR A 124 1.19 -16.43 -3.54
CA TYR A 124 2.38 -15.68 -3.11
C TYR A 124 3.58 -15.84 -4.03
N VAL A 125 3.66 -16.92 -4.78
CA VAL A 125 4.69 -17.10 -5.81
C VAL A 125 4.42 -16.21 -7.03
N ALA A 126 3.14 -15.95 -7.33
CA ALA A 126 2.73 -15.14 -8.48
C ALA A 126 2.86 -13.64 -8.23
N VAL A 127 2.66 -13.16 -6.98
CA VAL A 127 2.73 -11.76 -6.59
C VAL A 127 4.17 -11.36 -6.26
#